data_56a5d6cb8d81d94a56885f9b46f8fc66
#
_entry.id   56a5d6cb8d81d94a56885f9b46f8fc66
#
_cell.length_a   1.000
_cell.length_b   1.000
_cell.length_c   1.000
_cell.angle_alpha   90.00
_cell.angle_beta   90.00
_cell.angle_gamma   90.00
#
_symmetry.space_group_name_H-M   'P 1'
#
loop_
_entity.id
_entity.type
_entity.pdbx_description
1 polymer ?
#
loop_
_entity_poly.entity_id
_entity_poly.type
_entity_poly.pdbx_seq_one_letter_code
_entity_poly.pdbx_strand_id
1 'polypeptide(L)'
;MRIGVDATCWANARGYGRFARELMQALVPLAPEHHFVCFGDRRAFDAFPLAAPNVEQQLVALDESPTLAASADGARSPLDMLRLTRAVWRARPDVFFCPSVYTYFPLPPGQRAVVTIHDVIAERFPELTLPSARARLFWKFKVALALGQSRVVLTVSDYSARDIARVLGVDPARIRVAVEAPSEAYAPAARDESTTAARAFGVPAGAHWFTYVGGFNPHKRLDLVIQAHAQLVGRGGAVPHLLLVGTIKDDVFLGELPRLRALIEECGTADTVHWTGFVPDATLRFLHAGAVATLLPSECEGFGLPAVEAAACGTPVVATIESPLPELLEGGGLFVKPGDLAALASAMRTLLDDPARRDALGAGALRAARALTWSASARATLDALVEAAA
;
A
#
# COMPACT_ATOMS: atom_id res chain seq x y z
N MET A 1 16.92 -20.64 -13.22
CA MET A 1 15.87 -20.16 -14.14
C MET A 1 16.15 -18.73 -14.57
N ARG A 2 15.66 -18.36 -15.74
CA ARG A 2 15.59 -16.98 -16.21
C ARG A 2 14.21 -16.41 -15.86
N ILE A 3 14.13 -15.48 -14.91
CA ILE A 3 12.89 -14.90 -14.40
C ILE A 3 12.71 -13.50 -15.00
N GLY A 4 11.68 -13.30 -15.81
CA GLY A 4 11.31 -11.97 -16.28
C GLY A 4 10.54 -11.21 -15.19
N VAL A 5 10.79 -9.93 -15.02
CA VAL A 5 10.13 -9.10 -14.00
C VAL A 5 9.60 -7.82 -14.65
N ASP A 6 8.32 -7.51 -14.43
CA ASP A 6 7.77 -6.19 -14.76
C ASP A 6 8.29 -5.14 -13.77
N ALA A 7 9.28 -4.37 -14.19
CA ALA A 7 9.88 -3.27 -13.42
C ALA A 7 9.15 -1.94 -13.64
N THR A 8 8.13 -1.86 -14.48
CA THR A 8 7.46 -0.60 -14.83
C THR A 8 6.77 0.08 -13.64
N CYS A 9 6.45 -0.68 -12.59
CA CYS A 9 5.88 -0.15 -11.35
C CYS A 9 6.91 0.48 -10.39
N TRP A 10 8.21 0.35 -10.63
CA TRP A 10 9.25 0.78 -9.67
C TRP A 10 9.30 2.29 -9.45
N ALA A 11 8.96 3.09 -10.44
CA ALA A 11 8.84 4.55 -10.30
C ALA A 11 7.61 5.00 -9.49
N ASN A 12 6.69 4.08 -9.16
CA ASN A 12 5.48 4.43 -8.42
C ASN A 12 5.76 4.55 -6.93
N ALA A 13 5.40 5.68 -6.32
CA ALA A 13 5.59 5.93 -4.89
C ALA A 13 4.53 5.26 -3.99
N ARG A 14 3.49 4.65 -4.57
CA ARG A 14 2.38 4.03 -3.82
C ARG A 14 2.72 2.62 -3.35
N GLY A 15 1.79 2.01 -2.59
CA GLY A 15 1.96 0.69 -1.97
C GLY A 15 2.46 -0.39 -2.92
N TYR A 16 1.85 -0.55 -4.12
CA TYR A 16 2.29 -1.60 -5.06
C TYR A 16 3.69 -1.36 -5.65
N GLY A 17 4.11 -0.11 -5.82
CA GLY A 17 5.47 0.20 -6.23
C GLY A 17 6.47 -0.06 -5.10
N ARG A 18 6.11 0.26 -3.86
CA ARG A 18 6.90 -0.08 -2.66
C ARG A 18 7.02 -1.60 -2.53
N PHE A 19 5.90 -2.33 -2.57
CA PHE A 19 5.91 -3.80 -2.59
C PHE A 19 6.90 -4.36 -3.60
N ALA A 20 6.83 -3.90 -4.85
CA ALA A 20 7.70 -4.40 -5.90
C ALA A 20 9.20 -4.16 -5.61
N ARG A 21 9.57 -2.97 -5.09
CA ARG A 21 10.96 -2.65 -4.78
C ARG A 21 11.49 -3.42 -3.58
N GLU A 22 10.77 -3.40 -2.46
CA GLU A 22 11.16 -4.09 -1.23
C GLU A 22 11.25 -5.61 -1.45
N LEU A 23 10.26 -6.17 -2.16
CA LEU A 23 10.27 -7.59 -2.51
C LEU A 23 11.47 -7.95 -3.39
N MET A 24 11.77 -7.18 -4.43
CA MET A 24 12.91 -7.46 -5.31
C MET A 24 14.24 -7.30 -4.59
N GLN A 25 14.36 -6.33 -3.68
CA GLN A 25 15.55 -6.15 -2.86
C GLN A 25 15.81 -7.35 -1.94
N ALA A 26 14.76 -8.02 -1.46
CA ALA A 26 14.89 -9.24 -0.67
C ALA A 26 15.03 -10.51 -1.52
N LEU A 27 14.36 -10.57 -2.67
CA LEU A 27 14.30 -11.77 -3.53
C LEU A 27 15.62 -12.02 -4.28
N VAL A 28 16.23 -10.98 -4.83
CA VAL A 28 17.43 -11.11 -5.66
C VAL A 28 18.61 -11.74 -4.91
N PRO A 29 18.98 -11.31 -3.68
CA PRO A 29 20.04 -11.95 -2.93
C PRO A 29 19.65 -13.33 -2.36
N LEU A 30 18.36 -13.62 -2.19
CA LEU A 30 17.86 -14.91 -1.73
C LEU A 30 18.03 -16.01 -2.79
N ALA A 31 18.05 -15.64 -4.07
CA ALA A 31 18.03 -16.58 -5.20
C ALA A 31 19.19 -16.31 -6.18
N PRO A 32 20.48 -16.40 -5.74
CA PRO A 32 21.64 -16.06 -6.56
C PRO A 32 21.82 -16.99 -7.76
N GLU A 33 21.25 -18.20 -7.73
CA GLU A 33 21.29 -19.19 -8.82
C GLU A 33 20.28 -18.89 -9.94
N HIS A 34 19.41 -17.91 -9.75
CA HIS A 34 18.42 -17.48 -10.75
C HIS A 34 18.87 -16.17 -11.39
N HIS A 35 18.49 -15.98 -12.65
CA HIS A 35 18.81 -14.76 -13.40
C HIS A 35 17.54 -13.94 -13.60
N PHE A 36 17.53 -12.72 -13.08
CA PHE A 36 16.40 -11.80 -13.15
C PHE A 36 16.55 -10.83 -14.32
N VAL A 37 15.59 -10.81 -15.24
CA VAL A 37 15.53 -9.86 -16.35
C VAL A 37 14.42 -8.88 -16.08
N CYS A 38 14.79 -7.66 -15.69
CA CYS A 38 13.83 -6.61 -15.28
C CYS A 38 13.49 -5.73 -16.49
N PHE A 39 12.22 -5.68 -16.88
CA PHE A 39 11.72 -4.90 -18.01
C PHE A 39 11.13 -3.58 -17.53
N GLY A 40 11.70 -2.46 -17.94
CA GLY A 40 11.25 -1.13 -17.54
C GLY A 40 11.77 -0.02 -18.44
N ASP A 41 11.31 1.19 -18.20
CA ASP A 41 11.85 2.39 -18.80
C ASP A 41 12.96 3.02 -17.94
N ARG A 42 13.62 4.07 -18.44
CA ARG A 42 14.65 4.78 -17.69
C ARG A 42 14.14 5.31 -16.35
N ARG A 43 12.91 5.82 -16.29
CA ARG A 43 12.29 6.35 -15.06
C ARG A 43 12.18 5.28 -13.96
N ALA A 44 11.82 4.07 -14.34
CA ALA A 44 11.74 2.95 -13.40
C ALA A 44 13.11 2.57 -12.84
N PHE A 45 14.14 2.49 -13.69
CA PHE A 45 15.50 2.12 -13.28
C PHE A 45 16.21 3.24 -12.51
N ASP A 46 15.96 4.52 -12.85
CA ASP A 46 16.49 5.65 -12.09
C ASP A 46 15.85 5.74 -10.68
N ALA A 47 14.55 5.40 -10.57
CA ALA A 47 13.85 5.40 -9.29
C ALA A 47 14.28 4.24 -8.38
N PHE A 48 14.67 3.10 -8.95
CA PHE A 48 15.15 1.94 -8.21
C PHE A 48 16.28 1.24 -8.97
N PRO A 49 17.54 1.68 -8.76
CA PRO A 49 18.72 1.15 -9.44
C PRO A 49 19.17 -0.20 -8.83
N LEU A 50 18.32 -1.24 -8.96
CA LEU A 50 18.63 -2.58 -8.49
C LEU A 50 19.80 -3.15 -9.29
N ALA A 51 20.97 -3.23 -8.67
CA ALA A 51 22.19 -3.76 -9.26
C ALA A 51 22.68 -4.99 -8.49
N ALA A 52 22.76 -6.14 -9.17
CA ALA A 52 23.32 -7.37 -8.63
C ALA A 52 23.88 -8.23 -9.78
N PRO A 53 24.83 -9.16 -9.52
CA PRO A 53 25.43 -9.99 -10.56
C PRO A 53 24.43 -10.83 -11.36
N ASN A 54 23.29 -11.17 -10.75
CA ASN A 54 22.22 -11.99 -11.34
C ASN A 54 21.03 -11.15 -11.83
N VAL A 55 21.18 -9.81 -11.98
CA VAL A 55 20.14 -8.90 -12.48
C VAL A 55 20.57 -8.29 -13.82
N GLU A 56 19.70 -8.41 -14.82
CA GLU A 56 19.81 -7.75 -16.11
C GLU A 56 18.69 -6.72 -16.25
N GLN A 57 19.01 -5.48 -16.58
CA GLN A 57 18.02 -4.43 -16.89
C GLN A 57 17.76 -4.41 -18.39
N GLN A 58 16.55 -4.73 -18.79
CA GLN A 58 16.09 -4.64 -20.17
C GLN A 58 15.33 -3.33 -20.38
N LEU A 59 16.02 -2.31 -20.90
CA LEU A 59 15.43 -1.01 -21.18
C LEU A 59 14.41 -1.09 -22.33
N VAL A 60 13.18 -0.64 -22.06
CA VAL A 60 12.10 -0.51 -23.05
C VAL A 60 11.71 0.95 -23.16
N ALA A 61 11.74 1.50 -24.37
CA ALA A 61 11.31 2.87 -24.61
C ALA A 61 9.78 2.96 -24.49
N LEU A 62 9.29 3.62 -23.45
CA LEU A 62 7.87 3.86 -23.21
C LEU A 62 7.57 5.34 -23.38
N ASP A 63 6.48 5.64 -24.11
CA ASP A 63 6.07 7.02 -24.39
C ASP A 63 5.34 7.62 -23.17
N GLU A 64 4.51 6.80 -22.49
CA GLU A 64 3.75 7.20 -21.31
C GLU A 64 4.39 6.74 -20.01
N SER A 65 4.21 7.54 -18.94
CA SER A 65 4.59 7.11 -17.60
C SER A 65 3.72 5.92 -17.17
N PRO A 66 4.33 4.78 -16.76
CA PRO A 66 3.56 3.64 -16.24
C PRO A 66 2.67 3.99 -15.05
N THR A 67 3.04 5.00 -14.26
CA THR A 67 2.24 5.52 -13.15
C THR A 67 0.96 6.21 -13.65
N LEU A 68 1.02 6.99 -14.72
CA LEU A 68 -0.16 7.59 -15.36
C LEU A 68 -1.02 6.51 -16.03
N ALA A 69 -0.39 5.54 -16.68
CA ALA A 69 -1.09 4.41 -17.28
C ALA A 69 -1.81 3.50 -16.26
N ALA A 70 -1.41 3.52 -15.00
CA ALA A 70 -2.06 2.82 -13.89
C ALA A 70 -3.17 3.65 -13.22
N SER A 71 -3.40 4.91 -13.65
CA SER A 71 -4.47 5.75 -13.10
C SER A 71 -5.87 5.21 -13.40
N ALA A 72 -6.85 5.70 -12.67
CA ALA A 72 -8.25 5.27 -12.80
C ALA A 72 -8.81 5.49 -14.23
N ASP A 73 -8.36 6.54 -14.93
CA ASP A 73 -8.70 6.85 -16.34
C ASP A 73 -7.58 6.51 -17.32
N GLY A 74 -6.43 6.03 -16.84
CA GLY A 74 -5.24 5.77 -17.65
C GLY A 74 -5.38 4.49 -18.45
N ALA A 75 -5.39 4.62 -19.76
CA ALA A 75 -5.16 3.51 -20.67
C ALA A 75 -3.67 3.50 -21.04
N ARG A 76 -2.96 2.40 -20.79
CA ARG A 76 -1.60 2.24 -21.30
C ARG A 76 -1.62 2.29 -22.84
N SER A 77 -0.69 3.02 -23.44
CA SER A 77 -0.56 3.08 -24.89
C SER A 77 -0.46 1.66 -25.47
N PRO A 78 -1.30 1.28 -26.46
CA PRO A 78 -1.19 -0.01 -27.14
C PRO A 78 0.20 -0.27 -27.69
N LEU A 79 0.89 0.77 -28.14
CA LEU A 79 2.25 0.68 -28.67
C LEU A 79 3.26 0.32 -27.56
N ASP A 80 3.12 0.92 -26.37
CA ASP A 80 3.96 0.60 -25.22
C ASP A 80 3.73 -0.82 -24.72
N MET A 81 2.47 -1.27 -24.69
CA MET A 81 2.15 -2.66 -24.37
C MET A 81 2.80 -3.62 -25.37
N LEU A 82 2.74 -3.32 -26.68
CA LEU A 82 3.35 -4.14 -27.72
C LEU A 82 4.89 -4.16 -27.60
N ARG A 83 5.52 -3.02 -27.26
CA ARG A 83 6.98 -2.93 -27.05
C ARG A 83 7.41 -3.83 -25.89
N LEU A 84 6.67 -3.80 -24.76
CA LEU A 84 6.92 -4.67 -23.61
C LEU A 84 6.72 -6.15 -23.94
N THR A 85 5.58 -6.50 -24.56
CA THR A 85 5.30 -7.87 -25.00
C THR A 85 6.40 -8.41 -25.91
N ARG A 86 6.88 -7.59 -26.87
CA ARG A 86 7.95 -7.97 -27.79
C ARG A 86 9.30 -8.12 -27.07
N ALA A 87 9.60 -7.29 -26.07
CA ALA A 87 10.80 -7.40 -25.26
C ALA A 87 10.81 -8.73 -24.48
N VAL A 88 9.71 -9.08 -23.82
CA VAL A 88 9.54 -10.37 -23.13
C VAL A 88 9.67 -11.55 -24.07
N TRP A 89 9.02 -11.48 -25.26
CA TRP A 89 9.11 -12.54 -26.28
C TRP A 89 10.53 -12.80 -26.77
N ARG A 90 11.35 -11.74 -26.91
CA ARG A 90 12.76 -11.85 -27.30
C ARG A 90 13.64 -12.43 -26.20
N ALA A 91 13.41 -12.03 -24.94
CA ALA A 91 14.18 -12.46 -23.80
C ALA A 91 13.88 -13.91 -23.37
N ARG A 92 12.69 -14.45 -23.71
CA ARG A 92 12.23 -15.82 -23.42
C ARG A 92 12.47 -16.25 -21.97
N PRO A 93 11.97 -15.56 -20.96
CA PRO A 93 12.10 -16.01 -19.58
C PRO A 93 11.33 -17.32 -19.37
N ASP A 94 11.83 -18.17 -18.46
CA ASP A 94 11.18 -19.43 -18.07
C ASP A 94 9.82 -19.14 -17.40
N VAL A 95 9.78 -18.05 -16.60
CA VAL A 95 8.59 -17.53 -15.93
C VAL A 95 8.64 -16.01 -15.90
N PHE A 96 7.47 -15.37 -16.00
CA PHE A 96 7.34 -13.92 -15.91
C PHE A 96 6.63 -13.52 -14.62
N PHE A 97 7.22 -12.62 -13.85
CA PHE A 97 6.65 -12.03 -12.65
C PHE A 97 6.09 -10.65 -12.93
N CYS A 98 4.79 -10.48 -12.67
CA CYS A 98 4.12 -9.19 -12.68
C CYS A 98 3.80 -8.78 -11.24
N PRO A 99 4.58 -7.89 -10.60
CA PRO A 99 4.39 -7.52 -9.19
C PRO A 99 3.09 -6.76 -8.90
N SER A 100 2.39 -6.31 -9.92
CA SER A 100 1.10 -5.64 -9.78
C SER A 100 0.25 -5.75 -11.03
N VAL A 101 -1.01 -6.11 -10.87
CA VAL A 101 -2.00 -6.09 -11.97
C VAL A 101 -2.24 -4.68 -12.51
N TYR A 102 -1.95 -3.63 -11.74
CA TYR A 102 -2.08 -2.24 -12.20
C TYR A 102 -1.19 -1.93 -13.39
N THR A 103 0.02 -2.50 -13.44
CA THR A 103 0.98 -2.32 -14.55
C THR A 103 0.97 -3.46 -15.55
N TYR A 104 0.08 -4.43 -15.41
CA TYR A 104 -0.01 -5.58 -16.29
C TYR A 104 -0.19 -5.17 -17.76
N PHE A 105 0.48 -5.89 -18.64
CA PHE A 105 0.37 -5.83 -20.09
C PHE A 105 0.28 -7.26 -20.68
N PRO A 106 -0.33 -7.45 -21.86
CA PRO A 106 -0.46 -8.78 -22.48
C PRO A 106 0.91 -9.46 -22.65
N LEU A 107 1.03 -10.68 -22.16
CA LEU A 107 2.24 -11.48 -22.30
C LEU A 107 2.22 -12.28 -23.63
N PRO A 108 3.40 -12.70 -24.13
CA PRO A 108 3.47 -13.58 -25.28
C PRO A 108 2.66 -14.87 -25.06
N PRO A 109 2.03 -15.45 -26.13
CA PRO A 109 1.31 -16.71 -26.01
C PRO A 109 2.20 -17.82 -25.41
N GLY A 110 1.66 -18.56 -24.45
CA GLY A 110 2.39 -19.65 -23.77
C GLY A 110 3.40 -19.20 -22.72
N GLN A 111 3.59 -17.90 -22.48
CA GLN A 111 4.43 -17.41 -21.39
C GLN A 111 3.84 -17.78 -20.03
N ARG A 112 4.58 -18.57 -19.26
CA ARG A 112 4.24 -18.87 -17.86
C ARG A 112 4.38 -17.61 -17.00
N ALA A 113 3.40 -17.32 -16.14
CA ALA A 113 3.43 -16.10 -15.37
C ALA A 113 2.87 -16.27 -13.94
N VAL A 114 3.40 -15.44 -13.04
CA VAL A 114 2.86 -15.12 -11.72
C VAL A 114 2.40 -13.67 -11.76
N VAL A 115 1.14 -13.40 -11.42
CA VAL A 115 0.59 -12.05 -11.35
C VAL A 115 0.16 -11.74 -9.93
N THR A 116 0.61 -10.61 -9.38
CA THR A 116 0.17 -10.15 -8.06
C THR A 116 -1.10 -9.31 -8.19
N ILE A 117 -2.13 -9.72 -7.44
CA ILE A 117 -3.34 -8.96 -7.17
C ILE A 117 -3.33 -8.61 -5.68
N HIS A 118 -3.11 -7.34 -5.36
CA HIS A 118 -2.97 -6.90 -3.96
C HIS A 118 -4.30 -6.94 -3.22
N ASP A 119 -5.38 -6.55 -3.90
CA ASP A 119 -6.73 -6.48 -3.38
C ASP A 119 -7.76 -6.54 -4.50
N VAL A 120 -9.03 -6.52 -4.14
CA VAL A 120 -10.19 -6.44 -5.04
C VAL A 120 -11.09 -5.24 -4.69
N ILE A 121 -10.48 -4.16 -4.21
CA ILE A 121 -11.20 -2.93 -3.83
C ILE A 121 -11.93 -2.34 -5.03
N ALA A 122 -11.30 -2.35 -6.20
CA ALA A 122 -11.88 -1.84 -7.43
C ALA A 122 -13.12 -2.62 -7.89
N GLU A 123 -13.18 -3.91 -7.60
CA GLU A 123 -14.33 -4.78 -7.91
C GLU A 123 -15.43 -4.69 -6.84
N ARG A 124 -15.05 -4.53 -5.57
CA ARG A 124 -16.02 -4.40 -4.46
C ARG A 124 -16.67 -3.02 -4.40
N PHE A 125 -15.91 -1.97 -4.72
CA PHE A 125 -16.32 -0.57 -4.61
C PHE A 125 -16.01 0.22 -5.90
N PRO A 126 -16.57 -0.22 -7.04
CA PRO A 126 -16.24 0.40 -8.33
C PRO A 126 -16.65 1.87 -8.44
N GLU A 127 -17.68 2.28 -7.69
CA GLU A 127 -18.13 3.69 -7.63
C GLU A 127 -17.18 4.60 -6.87
N LEU A 128 -16.40 4.05 -5.93
CA LEU A 128 -15.42 4.79 -5.11
C LEU A 128 -14.01 4.80 -5.73
N THR A 129 -13.77 3.97 -6.75
CA THR A 129 -12.42 3.73 -7.29
C THR A 129 -12.29 3.95 -8.78
N LEU A 130 -13.35 3.69 -9.55
CA LEU A 130 -13.36 3.74 -11.00
C LEU A 130 -14.39 4.78 -11.50
N PRO A 131 -13.92 5.93 -12.06
CA PRO A 131 -14.76 7.11 -12.27
C PRO A 131 -15.80 6.92 -13.39
N SER A 132 -15.60 5.97 -14.32
CA SER A 132 -16.47 5.80 -15.47
C SER A 132 -16.79 4.35 -15.82
N ALA A 133 -17.90 4.11 -16.52
CA ALA A 133 -18.25 2.78 -17.04
C ALA A 133 -17.14 2.22 -17.97
N ARG A 134 -16.50 3.10 -18.74
CA ARG A 134 -15.36 2.73 -19.62
C ARG A 134 -14.16 2.25 -18.78
N ALA A 135 -13.81 2.97 -17.72
CA ALA A 135 -12.73 2.57 -16.81
C ALA A 135 -13.03 1.21 -16.16
N ARG A 136 -14.28 0.98 -15.73
CA ARG A 136 -14.73 -0.30 -15.15
C ARG A 136 -14.62 -1.45 -16.14
N LEU A 137 -15.05 -1.25 -17.39
CA LEU A 137 -14.95 -2.28 -18.45
C LEU A 137 -13.49 -2.59 -18.78
N PHE A 138 -12.65 -1.56 -18.90
CA PHE A 138 -11.23 -1.73 -19.20
C PHE A 138 -10.51 -2.46 -18.06
N TRP A 139 -10.79 -2.09 -16.80
CA TRP A 139 -10.26 -2.76 -15.61
C TRP A 139 -10.65 -4.24 -15.57
N LYS A 140 -11.94 -4.54 -15.75
CA LYS A 140 -12.45 -5.92 -15.80
C LYS A 140 -11.74 -6.75 -16.88
N PHE A 141 -11.55 -6.18 -18.07
CA PHE A 141 -10.84 -6.85 -19.16
C PHE A 141 -9.35 -7.08 -18.80
N LYS A 142 -8.67 -6.08 -18.24
CA LYS A 142 -7.27 -6.19 -17.80
C LYS A 142 -7.09 -7.32 -16.77
N VAL A 143 -7.93 -7.36 -15.74
CA VAL A 143 -7.87 -8.38 -14.68
C VAL A 143 -8.17 -9.77 -15.28
N ALA A 144 -9.21 -9.90 -16.10
CA ALA A 144 -9.55 -11.17 -16.75
C ALA A 144 -8.40 -11.69 -17.62
N LEU A 145 -7.74 -10.82 -18.39
CA LEU A 145 -6.60 -11.19 -19.21
C LEU A 145 -5.40 -11.60 -18.35
N ALA A 146 -5.10 -10.85 -17.29
CA ALA A 146 -4.03 -11.17 -16.35
C ALA A 146 -4.24 -12.54 -15.69
N LEU A 147 -5.46 -12.83 -15.23
CA LEU A 147 -5.83 -14.13 -14.64
C LEU A 147 -5.78 -15.29 -15.67
N GLY A 148 -6.17 -15.02 -16.92
CA GLY A 148 -6.11 -16.00 -18.00
C GLY A 148 -4.70 -16.36 -18.46
N GLN A 149 -3.74 -15.43 -18.30
CA GLN A 149 -2.34 -15.64 -18.65
C GLN A 149 -1.45 -16.06 -17.47
N SER A 150 -1.94 -15.97 -16.21
CA SER A 150 -1.19 -16.41 -15.04
C SER A 150 -1.43 -17.89 -14.71
N ARG A 151 -0.39 -18.59 -14.28
CA ARG A 151 -0.51 -19.93 -13.66
C ARG A 151 -0.80 -19.80 -12.16
N VAL A 152 -0.11 -18.89 -11.50
CA VAL A 152 -0.24 -18.61 -10.07
C VAL A 152 -0.64 -17.15 -9.90
N VAL A 153 -1.55 -16.90 -8.98
CA VAL A 153 -1.92 -15.55 -8.51
C VAL A 153 -1.25 -15.34 -7.15
N LEU A 154 -0.40 -14.33 -7.07
CA LEU A 154 0.20 -13.92 -5.81
C LEU A 154 -0.67 -12.84 -5.17
N THR A 155 -0.75 -12.83 -3.84
CA THR A 155 -1.41 -11.76 -3.09
C THR A 155 -0.68 -11.50 -1.78
N VAL A 156 -1.10 -10.46 -1.05
CA VAL A 156 -0.34 -9.88 0.07
C VAL A 156 -0.86 -10.27 1.45
N SER A 157 -2.00 -10.96 1.52
CA SER A 157 -2.59 -11.42 2.79
C SER A 157 -3.59 -12.56 2.56
N ASP A 158 -3.86 -13.35 3.61
CA ASP A 158 -4.91 -14.37 3.59
C ASP A 158 -6.30 -13.74 3.42
N TYR A 159 -6.51 -12.53 3.95
CA TYR A 159 -7.73 -11.76 3.72
C TYR A 159 -7.93 -11.49 2.21
N SER A 160 -6.92 -10.94 1.54
CA SER A 160 -6.97 -10.71 0.09
C SER A 160 -7.11 -12.01 -0.70
N ALA A 161 -6.49 -13.11 -0.26
CA ALA A 161 -6.62 -14.41 -0.92
C ALA A 161 -8.08 -14.90 -0.91
N ARG A 162 -8.74 -14.80 0.25
CA ARG A 162 -10.18 -15.14 0.38
C ARG A 162 -11.06 -14.24 -0.51
N ASP A 163 -10.77 -12.94 -0.53
CA ASP A 163 -11.53 -11.98 -1.34
C ASP A 163 -11.32 -12.21 -2.86
N ILE A 164 -10.09 -12.44 -3.29
CA ILE A 164 -9.76 -12.76 -4.70
C ILE A 164 -10.51 -14.02 -5.14
N ALA A 165 -10.48 -15.08 -4.35
CA ALA A 165 -11.22 -16.31 -4.64
C ALA A 165 -12.73 -16.05 -4.76
N ARG A 166 -13.29 -15.30 -3.82
CA ARG A 166 -14.74 -15.01 -3.76
C ARG A 166 -15.20 -14.07 -4.87
N VAL A 167 -14.48 -12.96 -5.10
CA VAL A 167 -14.94 -11.87 -5.97
C VAL A 167 -14.55 -12.09 -7.43
N LEU A 168 -13.34 -12.62 -7.68
CA LEU A 168 -12.84 -12.90 -9.03
C LEU A 168 -13.05 -14.33 -9.48
N GLY A 169 -13.52 -15.22 -8.59
CA GLY A 169 -13.75 -16.64 -8.93
C GLY A 169 -12.44 -17.41 -9.19
N VAL A 170 -11.32 -16.97 -8.65
CA VAL A 170 -10.04 -17.65 -8.79
C VAL A 170 -10.02 -18.89 -7.91
N ASP A 171 -9.61 -20.03 -8.47
CA ASP A 171 -9.41 -21.27 -7.71
C ASP A 171 -8.38 -21.01 -6.58
N PRO A 172 -8.74 -21.26 -5.29
CA PRO A 172 -7.82 -21.10 -4.19
C PRO A 172 -6.50 -21.88 -4.35
N ALA A 173 -6.53 -23.02 -5.07
CA ALA A 173 -5.34 -23.79 -5.37
C ALA A 173 -4.30 -23.03 -6.22
N ARG A 174 -4.70 -21.98 -6.93
CA ARG A 174 -3.83 -21.11 -7.72
C ARG A 174 -3.33 -19.88 -6.94
N ILE A 175 -3.81 -19.63 -5.73
CA ILE A 175 -3.46 -18.42 -4.96
C ILE A 175 -2.32 -18.74 -4.01
N ARG A 176 -1.31 -17.87 -3.96
CA ARG A 176 -0.21 -17.89 -3.00
C ARG A 176 -0.12 -16.56 -2.30
N VAL A 177 0.23 -16.59 -1.02
CA VAL A 177 0.33 -15.39 -0.18
C VAL A 177 1.79 -15.07 0.09
N ALA A 178 2.20 -13.86 -0.27
CA ALA A 178 3.49 -13.26 0.06
C ALA A 178 3.21 -12.00 0.90
N VAL A 179 3.22 -12.17 2.21
CA VAL A 179 2.82 -11.14 3.17
C VAL A 179 3.81 -9.96 3.11
N GLU A 180 3.30 -8.73 2.99
CA GLU A 180 4.14 -7.53 3.03
C GLU A 180 4.75 -7.33 4.43
N ALA A 181 5.77 -6.48 4.50
CA ALA A 181 6.44 -6.12 5.75
C ALA A 181 6.73 -4.61 5.81
N PRO A 182 6.93 -4.03 6.99
CA PRO A 182 7.42 -2.66 7.08
C PRO A 182 8.84 -2.58 6.53
N SER A 183 9.21 -1.39 5.99
CA SER A 183 10.61 -1.13 5.65
C SER A 183 11.46 -1.04 6.93
N GLU A 184 12.74 -1.37 6.83
CA GLU A 184 13.71 -1.26 7.95
C GLU A 184 13.86 0.18 8.49
N ALA A 185 13.42 1.18 7.74
CA ALA A 185 13.39 2.56 8.19
C ALA A 185 12.45 2.78 9.39
N TYR A 186 11.42 1.93 9.54
CA TYR A 186 10.42 2.07 10.60
C TYR A 186 10.84 1.34 11.86
N ALA A 187 11.13 2.11 12.90
CA ALA A 187 11.53 1.63 14.21
C ALA A 187 11.08 2.63 15.29
N PRO A 188 10.94 2.23 16.55
CA PRO A 188 10.71 3.13 17.66
C PRO A 188 11.72 4.28 17.68
N ALA A 189 11.27 5.45 18.12
CA ALA A 189 12.11 6.64 18.23
C ALA A 189 11.91 7.31 19.60
N ALA A 190 12.87 8.15 19.99
CA ALA A 190 12.75 8.95 21.22
C ALA A 190 11.63 9.99 21.07
N ARG A 191 10.99 10.33 22.22
CA ARG A 191 9.84 11.24 22.21
C ARG A 191 10.21 12.66 21.77
N ASP A 192 11.41 13.13 22.12
CA ASP A 192 11.92 14.43 21.72
C ASP A 192 12.18 14.55 20.22
N GLU A 193 12.72 13.51 19.58
CA GLU A 193 12.88 13.43 18.12
C GLU A 193 11.52 13.47 17.42
N SER A 194 10.56 12.68 17.91
CA SER A 194 9.19 12.62 17.38
C SER A 194 8.47 13.96 17.52
N THR A 195 8.60 14.60 18.69
CA THR A 195 8.02 15.93 18.93
C THR A 195 8.66 17.00 18.03
N THR A 196 9.97 16.93 17.84
CA THR A 196 10.68 17.84 16.94
C THR A 196 10.22 17.69 15.51
N ALA A 197 10.06 16.44 15.02
CA ALA A 197 9.54 16.18 13.70
C ALA A 197 8.10 16.69 13.52
N ALA A 198 7.22 16.43 14.49
CA ALA A 198 5.81 16.85 14.43
C ALA A 198 5.66 18.39 14.45
N ARG A 199 6.53 19.11 15.17
CA ARG A 199 6.56 20.58 15.19
C ARG A 199 6.84 21.18 13.81
N ALA A 200 7.65 20.54 12.99
CA ALA A 200 7.91 20.98 11.62
C ALA A 200 6.64 20.95 10.73
N PHE A 201 5.62 20.22 11.15
CA PHE A 201 4.31 20.13 10.50
C PHE A 201 3.19 20.85 11.24
N GLY A 202 3.52 21.73 12.20
CA GLY A 202 2.56 22.60 12.86
C GLY A 202 1.99 22.06 14.19
N VAL A 203 2.42 20.90 14.66
CA VAL A 203 1.97 20.38 15.97
C VAL A 203 2.69 21.13 17.10
N PRO A 204 2.00 21.79 18.05
CA PRO A 204 2.62 22.49 19.16
C PRO A 204 3.41 21.57 20.09
N ALA A 205 4.38 22.12 20.79
CA ALA A 205 5.11 21.38 21.82
C ALA A 205 4.18 20.87 22.92
N GLY A 206 4.30 19.58 23.26
CA GLY A 206 3.47 18.94 24.28
C GLY A 206 2.08 18.49 23.81
N ALA A 207 1.66 18.86 22.61
CA ALA A 207 0.40 18.38 22.05
C ALA A 207 0.48 16.91 21.63
N HIS A 208 -0.68 16.25 21.67
CA HIS A 208 -0.87 14.91 21.11
C HIS A 208 -1.28 14.99 19.63
N TRP A 209 -0.95 13.96 18.85
CA TRP A 209 -1.42 13.89 17.48
C TRP A 209 -1.77 12.47 17.06
N PHE A 210 -2.66 12.37 16.08
CA PHE A 210 -2.93 11.18 15.29
C PHE A 210 -2.30 11.32 13.91
N THR A 211 -1.97 10.20 13.28
CA THR A 211 -1.52 10.19 11.90
C THR A 211 -2.51 9.43 11.01
N TYR A 212 -2.71 9.93 9.81
CA TYR A 212 -3.23 9.19 8.68
C TYR A 212 -2.19 9.23 7.57
N VAL A 213 -1.91 8.08 6.94
CA VAL A 213 -0.95 8.00 5.84
C VAL A 213 -1.59 7.28 4.66
N GLY A 214 -1.61 7.94 3.48
CA GLY A 214 -2.17 7.33 2.27
C GLY A 214 -2.67 8.34 1.24
N GLY A 215 -3.36 7.84 0.22
CA GLY A 215 -4.08 8.65 -0.74
C GLY A 215 -5.39 9.20 -0.15
N PHE A 216 -5.87 10.29 -0.74
CA PHE A 216 -7.11 10.97 -0.30
C PHE A 216 -8.30 10.52 -1.16
N ASN A 217 -8.48 9.20 -1.27
CA ASN A 217 -9.48 8.57 -2.10
C ASN A 217 -10.75 8.24 -1.30
N PRO A 218 -11.95 8.21 -1.92
CA PRO A 218 -13.21 8.01 -1.21
C PRO A 218 -13.26 6.77 -0.33
N HIS A 219 -12.74 5.64 -0.80
CA HIS A 219 -12.73 4.37 -0.06
C HIS A 219 -11.84 4.39 1.20
N LYS A 220 -10.96 5.39 1.35
CA LYS A 220 -10.11 5.56 2.56
C LYS A 220 -10.85 6.23 3.72
N ARG A 221 -12.05 6.78 3.50
CA ARG A 221 -12.95 7.33 4.50
C ARG A 221 -12.32 8.38 5.42
N LEU A 222 -11.53 9.31 4.84
CA LEU A 222 -10.99 10.44 5.60
C LEU A 222 -12.07 11.37 6.14
N ASP A 223 -13.24 11.39 5.53
CA ASP A 223 -14.41 12.07 6.06
C ASP A 223 -14.71 11.64 7.50
N LEU A 224 -14.66 10.35 7.80
CA LEU A 224 -14.86 9.83 9.15
C LEU A 224 -13.73 10.21 10.11
N VAL A 225 -12.47 10.22 9.62
CA VAL A 225 -11.32 10.65 10.43
C VAL A 225 -11.46 12.09 10.87
N ILE A 226 -11.82 13.00 9.95
CA ILE A 226 -12.02 14.43 10.23
C ILE A 226 -13.18 14.65 11.20
N GLN A 227 -14.31 13.99 10.99
CA GLN A 227 -15.47 14.08 11.87
C GLN A 227 -15.20 13.51 13.27
N ALA A 228 -14.52 12.37 13.37
CA ALA A 228 -14.12 11.79 14.65
C ALA A 228 -13.15 12.69 15.40
N HIS A 229 -12.17 13.27 14.71
CA HIS A 229 -11.25 14.24 15.28
C HIS A 229 -11.99 15.48 15.79
N ALA A 230 -12.93 16.03 15.04
CA ALA A 230 -13.75 17.17 15.46
C ALA A 230 -14.53 16.89 16.77
N GLN A 231 -15.05 15.66 16.94
CA GLN A 231 -15.70 15.27 18.20
C GLN A 231 -14.75 15.24 19.40
N LEU A 232 -13.43 15.01 19.18
CA LEU A 232 -12.45 15.08 20.25
C LEU A 232 -12.10 16.53 20.61
N VAL A 233 -11.93 17.38 19.60
CA VAL A 233 -11.62 18.83 19.78
C VAL A 233 -12.75 19.56 20.52
N GLY A 234 -14.01 19.29 20.19
CA GLY A 234 -15.17 20.01 20.74
C GLY A 234 -15.51 19.76 22.22
N ARG A 235 -14.80 18.86 22.92
CA ARG A 235 -15.17 18.45 24.30
C ARG A 235 -14.39 19.12 25.43
N GLY A 236 -13.44 19.98 25.09
CA GLY A 236 -12.52 20.57 26.07
C GLY A 236 -11.43 19.58 26.53
N GLY A 237 -10.35 20.08 27.11
CA GLY A 237 -9.16 19.35 27.50
C GLY A 237 -8.00 19.56 26.52
N ALA A 238 -7.00 18.64 26.54
CA ALA A 238 -5.88 18.70 25.60
C ALA A 238 -6.38 18.41 24.18
N VAL A 239 -6.27 19.40 23.30
CA VAL A 239 -6.70 19.30 21.89
C VAL A 239 -5.69 18.45 21.12
N PRO A 240 -6.10 17.29 20.57
CA PRO A 240 -5.22 16.51 19.70
C PRO A 240 -5.12 17.14 18.33
N HIS A 241 -3.96 16.98 17.68
CA HIS A 241 -3.77 17.35 16.28
C HIS A 241 -3.94 16.13 15.35
N LEU A 242 -4.21 16.39 14.08
CA LEU A 242 -4.34 15.37 13.06
C LEU A 242 -3.35 15.66 11.92
N LEU A 243 -2.41 14.76 11.66
CA LEU A 243 -1.48 14.83 10.54
C LEU A 243 -1.99 13.98 9.39
N LEU A 244 -2.33 14.62 8.26
CA LEU A 244 -2.75 13.98 7.02
C LEU A 244 -1.56 13.90 6.07
N VAL A 245 -0.92 12.72 6.04
CA VAL A 245 0.29 12.46 5.25
C VAL A 245 -0.09 11.82 3.92
N GLY A 246 0.26 12.49 2.83
CA GLY A 246 -0.01 11.96 1.48
C GLY A 246 0.23 13.01 0.41
N THR A 247 0.34 12.55 -0.83
CA THR A 247 0.55 13.44 -1.98
C THR A 247 -0.68 14.31 -2.22
N ILE A 248 -0.50 15.64 -2.20
CA ILE A 248 -1.57 16.63 -2.39
C ILE A 248 -1.72 17.00 -3.87
N LYS A 249 -0.63 16.90 -4.65
CA LYS A 249 -0.59 17.24 -6.08
C LYS A 249 -0.47 15.95 -6.90
N ASP A 250 -1.02 15.99 -8.11
CA ASP A 250 -0.88 14.93 -9.11
C ASP A 250 -1.40 13.55 -8.65
N ASP A 251 -2.47 13.52 -7.85
CA ASP A 251 -3.16 12.27 -7.54
C ASP A 251 -3.88 11.75 -8.78
N VAL A 252 -3.35 10.67 -9.37
CA VAL A 252 -3.87 10.01 -10.57
C VAL A 252 -5.14 9.19 -10.33
N PHE A 253 -5.57 9.06 -9.07
CA PHE A 253 -6.81 8.39 -8.70
C PHE A 253 -7.89 9.38 -8.30
N LEU A 254 -9.13 8.92 -8.18
CA LEU A 254 -10.25 9.74 -7.74
C LEU A 254 -9.94 10.32 -6.34
N GLY A 255 -9.63 11.62 -6.28
CA GLY A 255 -9.28 12.32 -5.05
C GLY A 255 -10.40 13.22 -4.56
N GLU A 256 -10.57 13.31 -3.24
CA GLU A 256 -11.60 14.13 -2.59
C GLU A 256 -11.02 15.37 -1.89
N LEU A 257 -9.79 15.77 -2.20
CA LEU A 257 -9.11 16.84 -1.48
C LEU A 257 -9.92 18.14 -1.29
N PRO A 258 -10.62 18.69 -2.30
CA PRO A 258 -11.46 19.88 -2.12
C PRO A 258 -12.61 19.64 -1.13
N ARG A 259 -13.29 18.48 -1.20
CA ARG A 259 -14.36 18.09 -0.28
C ARG A 259 -13.88 17.95 1.15
N LEU A 260 -12.72 17.31 1.34
CA LEU A 260 -12.14 17.11 2.67
C LEU A 260 -11.70 18.45 3.31
N ARG A 261 -11.18 19.39 2.51
CA ARG A 261 -10.87 20.75 3.01
C ARG A 261 -12.11 21.48 3.46
N ALA A 262 -13.18 21.46 2.65
CA ALA A 262 -14.46 22.07 3.04
C ALA A 262 -14.99 21.45 4.34
N LEU A 263 -14.90 20.12 4.48
CA LEU A 263 -15.34 19.44 5.71
C LEU A 263 -14.53 19.85 6.95
N ILE A 264 -13.23 20.09 6.82
CA ILE A 264 -12.38 20.58 7.93
C ILE A 264 -12.84 21.97 8.39
N GLU A 265 -13.16 22.88 7.44
CA GLU A 265 -13.69 24.20 7.74
C GLU A 265 -15.06 24.11 8.39
N GLU A 266 -15.97 23.29 7.85
CA GLU A 266 -17.31 23.05 8.43
C GLU A 266 -17.26 22.50 9.86
N CYS A 267 -16.27 21.63 10.13
CA CYS A 267 -16.04 21.09 11.47
C CYS A 267 -15.34 22.06 12.43
N GLY A 268 -14.82 23.20 11.94
CA GLY A 268 -14.10 24.18 12.75
C GLY A 268 -12.76 23.66 13.31
N THR A 269 -12.09 22.78 12.57
CA THR A 269 -10.85 22.11 13.01
C THR A 269 -9.61 22.48 12.19
N ALA A 270 -9.68 23.55 11.40
CA ALA A 270 -8.61 23.99 10.52
C ALA A 270 -7.27 24.22 11.23
N ASP A 271 -7.29 24.71 12.47
CA ASP A 271 -6.10 24.97 13.28
C ASP A 271 -5.41 23.70 13.83
N THR A 272 -6.11 22.55 13.78
CA THR A 272 -5.64 21.29 14.38
C THR A 272 -5.44 20.17 13.38
N VAL A 273 -5.82 20.39 12.10
CA VAL A 273 -5.61 19.44 11.00
C VAL A 273 -4.52 19.96 10.07
N HIS A 274 -3.47 19.16 9.89
CA HIS A 274 -2.29 19.54 9.12
C HIS A 274 -2.09 18.65 7.90
N TRP A 275 -2.04 19.26 6.73
CA TRP A 275 -1.70 18.61 5.47
C TRP A 275 -0.18 18.63 5.28
N THR A 276 0.49 17.51 5.50
CA THR A 276 1.95 17.46 5.45
C THR A 276 2.52 17.37 4.04
N GLY A 277 1.70 16.92 3.07
CA GLY A 277 2.20 16.47 1.78
C GLY A 277 2.93 15.13 1.89
N PHE A 278 3.75 14.79 0.90
CA PHE A 278 4.61 13.62 0.95
C PHE A 278 5.70 13.79 2.02
N VAL A 279 5.86 12.78 2.86
CA VAL A 279 6.90 12.74 3.90
C VAL A 279 7.77 11.51 3.65
N PRO A 280 9.12 11.67 3.53
CA PRO A 280 10.03 10.54 3.40
C PRO A 280 10.00 9.61 4.63
N ASP A 281 10.22 8.31 4.42
CA ASP A 281 10.16 7.27 5.47
C ASP A 281 11.05 7.61 6.68
N ALA A 282 12.25 8.14 6.44
CA ALA A 282 13.18 8.57 7.49
C ALA A 282 12.61 9.64 8.43
N THR A 283 11.65 10.46 7.96
CA THR A 283 10.94 11.45 8.76
C THR A 283 9.59 10.89 9.25
N LEU A 284 8.88 10.16 8.41
CA LEU A 284 7.56 9.60 8.71
C LEU A 284 7.61 8.67 9.94
N ARG A 285 8.70 7.93 10.10
CA ARG A 285 8.92 7.07 11.28
C ARG A 285 8.76 7.84 12.61
N PHE A 286 9.25 9.09 12.67
CA PHE A 286 9.13 9.92 13.86
C PHE A 286 7.70 10.40 14.10
N LEU A 287 6.98 10.72 13.02
CA LEU A 287 5.57 11.10 13.12
C LEU A 287 4.71 9.93 13.62
N HIS A 288 5.02 8.69 13.16
CA HIS A 288 4.38 7.50 13.70
C HIS A 288 4.77 7.27 15.16
N ALA A 289 6.07 7.20 15.48
CA ALA A 289 6.56 6.82 16.80
C ALA A 289 6.04 7.70 17.95
N GLY A 290 5.73 8.97 17.68
CA GLY A 290 5.16 9.89 18.68
C GLY A 290 3.65 10.04 18.64
N ALA A 291 2.96 9.45 17.67
CA ALA A 291 1.51 9.56 17.52
C ALA A 291 0.76 8.79 18.62
N VAL A 292 -0.43 9.26 18.95
CA VAL A 292 -1.39 8.53 19.81
C VAL A 292 -1.82 7.24 19.13
N ALA A 293 -2.10 7.31 17.81
CA ALA A 293 -2.41 6.17 16.96
C ALA A 293 -2.29 6.57 15.49
N THR A 294 -2.13 5.57 14.63
CA THR A 294 -2.34 5.70 13.18
C THR A 294 -3.75 5.24 12.82
N LEU A 295 -4.44 6.04 11.99
CA LEU A 295 -5.85 5.85 11.66
C LEU A 295 -5.99 5.31 10.23
N LEU A 296 -6.71 4.19 10.05
CA LEU A 296 -6.98 3.56 8.75
C LEU A 296 -8.40 2.98 8.67
N PRO A 297 -9.47 3.83 8.75
CA PRO A 297 -10.87 3.39 8.80
C PRO A 297 -11.47 3.16 7.40
N SER A 298 -10.67 2.67 6.46
CA SER A 298 -11.05 2.42 5.07
C SER A 298 -12.28 1.51 4.95
N GLU A 299 -12.97 1.55 3.82
CA GLU A 299 -14.02 0.58 3.48
C GLU A 299 -13.47 -0.87 3.47
N CYS A 300 -12.27 -1.04 2.95
CA CYS A 300 -11.47 -2.25 3.11
C CYS A 300 -10.00 -2.00 2.76
N GLU A 301 -9.12 -2.92 3.16
CA GLU A 301 -7.69 -2.91 2.84
C GLU A 301 -7.23 -4.31 2.41
N GLY A 302 -6.36 -4.35 1.40
CA GLY A 302 -5.70 -5.59 1.01
C GLY A 302 -4.60 -6.00 1.99
N PHE A 303 -3.88 -5.02 2.53
CA PHE A 303 -2.84 -5.23 3.54
C PHE A 303 -2.89 -4.16 4.65
N GLY A 304 -2.80 -2.88 4.28
CA GLY A 304 -2.75 -1.79 5.24
C GLY A 304 -1.33 -1.44 5.68
N LEU A 305 -0.40 -1.38 4.72
CA LEU A 305 1.03 -1.12 4.96
C LEU A 305 1.31 0.06 5.90
N PRO A 306 0.63 1.23 5.82
CA PRO A 306 0.86 2.33 6.76
C PRO A 306 0.58 1.98 8.23
N ALA A 307 -0.41 1.10 8.48
CA ALA A 307 -0.71 0.62 9.83
C ALA A 307 0.41 -0.31 10.35
N VAL A 308 0.96 -1.17 9.49
CA VAL A 308 2.08 -2.04 9.85
C VAL A 308 3.37 -1.26 10.05
N GLU A 309 3.60 -0.21 9.27
CA GLU A 309 4.73 0.72 9.45
C GLU A 309 4.64 1.47 10.78
N ALA A 310 3.46 1.96 11.14
CA ALA A 310 3.22 2.57 12.45
C ALA A 310 3.42 1.56 13.60
N ALA A 311 2.94 0.33 13.44
CA ALA A 311 3.13 -0.76 14.38
C ALA A 311 4.64 -1.06 14.60
N ALA A 312 5.46 -1.03 13.54
CA ALA A 312 6.91 -1.19 13.63
C ALA A 312 7.58 -0.04 14.41
N CYS A 313 6.94 1.14 14.47
CA CYS A 313 7.36 2.26 15.31
C CYS A 313 6.86 2.16 16.78
N GLY A 314 6.11 1.11 17.12
CA GLY A 314 5.51 0.95 18.47
C GLY A 314 4.22 1.74 18.66
N THR A 315 3.57 2.16 17.60
CA THR A 315 2.36 2.97 17.63
C THR A 315 1.13 2.09 17.41
N PRO A 316 0.11 2.15 18.28
CA PRO A 316 -1.11 1.40 18.08
C PRO A 316 -1.88 1.92 16.86
N VAL A 317 -2.75 1.08 16.30
CA VAL A 317 -3.56 1.46 15.15
C VAL A 317 -5.06 1.48 15.49
N VAL A 318 -5.81 2.37 14.82
CA VAL A 318 -7.27 2.29 14.74
C VAL A 318 -7.62 2.07 13.28
N ALA A 319 -8.10 0.87 12.96
CA ALA A 319 -8.26 0.46 11.58
C ALA A 319 -9.59 -0.29 11.34
N THR A 320 -9.91 -0.50 10.07
CA THR A 320 -11.10 -1.27 9.69
C THR A 320 -10.95 -2.76 9.98
N ILE A 321 -12.07 -3.42 10.37
CA ILE A 321 -12.15 -4.89 10.45
C ILE A 321 -12.14 -5.54 9.05
N GLU A 322 -12.50 -4.80 8.00
CA GLU A 322 -12.49 -5.26 6.61
C GLU A 322 -11.06 -5.19 6.03
N SER A 323 -10.14 -5.87 6.69
CA SER A 323 -8.71 -5.91 6.36
C SER A 323 -8.02 -7.10 7.04
N PRO A 324 -6.79 -7.44 6.69
CA PRO A 324 -6.00 -8.43 7.44
C PRO A 324 -5.48 -7.91 8.79
N LEU A 325 -5.59 -6.60 9.07
CA LEU A 325 -4.97 -5.96 10.24
C LEU A 325 -5.43 -6.53 11.59
N PRO A 326 -6.70 -6.95 11.81
CA PRO A 326 -7.10 -7.59 13.06
C PRO A 326 -6.31 -8.87 13.37
N GLU A 327 -5.97 -9.65 12.34
CA GLU A 327 -5.16 -10.87 12.45
C GLU A 327 -3.67 -10.54 12.51
N LEU A 328 -3.17 -9.69 11.59
CA LEU A 328 -1.75 -9.33 11.49
C LEU A 328 -1.22 -8.54 12.68
N LEU A 329 -2.07 -7.71 13.29
CA LEU A 329 -1.72 -6.83 14.41
C LEU A 329 -2.55 -7.18 15.67
N GLU A 330 -2.75 -8.47 15.92
CA GLU A 330 -3.47 -8.91 17.11
C GLU A 330 -2.85 -8.35 18.39
N GLY A 331 -3.69 -7.72 19.23
CA GLY A 331 -3.24 -7.02 20.43
C GLY A 331 -2.47 -5.72 20.16
N GLY A 332 -2.44 -5.21 18.90
CA GLY A 332 -1.74 -4.00 18.49
C GLY A 332 -2.63 -2.83 18.07
N GLY A 333 -3.94 -2.96 18.20
CA GLY A 333 -4.86 -1.90 17.77
C GLY A 333 -6.28 -2.07 18.22
N LEU A 334 -7.11 -1.11 17.83
CA LEU A 334 -8.56 -1.14 17.96
C LEU A 334 -9.18 -1.18 16.55
N PHE A 335 -10.06 -2.14 16.31
CA PHE A 335 -10.61 -2.38 14.98
C PHE A 335 -12.11 -2.07 14.96
N VAL A 336 -12.53 -1.27 13.96
CA VAL A 336 -13.88 -0.73 13.83
C VAL A 336 -14.54 -1.17 12.54
N LYS A 337 -15.87 -1.22 12.50
CA LYS A 337 -16.58 -1.49 11.25
C LYS A 337 -16.46 -0.30 10.29
N PRO A 338 -16.41 -0.52 8.97
CA PRO A 338 -16.49 0.56 7.99
C PRO A 338 -17.73 1.43 8.24
N GLY A 339 -17.56 2.75 8.14
CA GLY A 339 -18.66 3.69 8.32
C GLY A 339 -19.05 4.01 9.77
N ASP A 340 -18.52 3.30 10.76
CA ASP A 340 -18.88 3.53 12.18
C ASP A 340 -18.09 4.68 12.80
N LEU A 341 -18.57 5.90 12.58
CA LEU A 341 -17.99 7.13 13.14
C LEU A 341 -17.94 7.10 14.68
N ALA A 342 -18.97 6.56 15.33
CA ALA A 342 -19.02 6.55 16.79
C ALA A 342 -17.97 5.62 17.39
N ALA A 343 -17.79 4.43 16.81
CA ALA A 343 -16.75 3.50 17.22
C ALA A 343 -15.36 4.07 16.95
N LEU A 344 -15.14 4.73 15.81
CA LEU A 344 -13.87 5.38 15.48
C LEU A 344 -13.52 6.48 16.49
N ALA A 345 -14.45 7.40 16.76
CA ALA A 345 -14.26 8.47 17.74
C ALA A 345 -14.04 7.92 19.17
N SER A 346 -14.74 6.84 19.54
CA SER A 346 -14.55 6.17 20.83
C SER A 346 -13.18 5.53 20.95
N ALA A 347 -12.71 4.85 19.90
CA ALA A 347 -11.38 4.23 19.86
C ALA A 347 -10.27 5.29 19.96
N MET A 348 -10.38 6.37 19.17
CA MET A 348 -9.42 7.50 19.23
C MET A 348 -9.36 8.11 20.63
N ARG A 349 -10.51 8.32 21.26
CA ARG A 349 -10.60 8.83 22.64
C ARG A 349 -9.96 7.90 23.65
N THR A 350 -10.27 6.61 23.59
CA THR A 350 -9.69 5.60 24.47
C THR A 350 -8.17 5.66 24.46
N LEU A 351 -7.56 5.78 23.27
CA LEU A 351 -6.11 5.85 23.16
C LEU A 351 -5.53 7.21 23.58
N LEU A 352 -6.31 8.29 23.50
CA LEU A 352 -5.91 9.63 23.97
C LEU A 352 -5.92 9.70 25.49
N ASP A 353 -6.99 9.19 26.12
CA ASP A 353 -7.29 9.36 27.54
C ASP A 353 -6.65 8.29 28.44
N ASP A 354 -6.29 7.11 27.87
CA ASP A 354 -5.67 5.98 28.59
C ASP A 354 -4.26 5.68 28.07
N PRO A 355 -3.22 6.35 28.60
CA PRO A 355 -1.83 6.10 28.22
C PRO A 355 -1.38 4.65 28.44
N ALA A 356 -1.83 4.00 29.53
CA ALA A 356 -1.43 2.64 29.85
C ALA A 356 -1.95 1.64 28.78
N ARG A 357 -3.20 1.81 28.36
CA ARG A 357 -3.79 1.02 27.27
C ARG A 357 -3.12 1.30 25.95
N ARG A 358 -2.83 2.56 25.64
CA ARG A 358 -2.08 2.95 24.44
C ARG A 358 -0.72 2.28 24.39
N ASP A 359 0.04 2.33 25.48
CA ASP A 359 1.37 1.74 25.56
C ASP A 359 1.33 0.21 25.45
N ALA A 360 0.35 -0.43 26.06
CA ALA A 360 0.14 -1.88 25.95
C ALA A 360 -0.16 -2.32 24.51
N LEU A 361 -1.06 -1.58 23.82
CA LEU A 361 -1.37 -1.84 22.41
C LEU A 361 -0.19 -1.52 21.49
N GLY A 362 0.56 -0.44 21.74
CA GLY A 362 1.78 -0.11 21.01
C GLY A 362 2.85 -1.19 21.11
N ALA A 363 3.04 -1.76 22.32
CA ALA A 363 3.94 -2.90 22.52
C ALA A 363 3.45 -4.15 21.79
N GLY A 364 2.13 -4.40 21.74
CA GLY A 364 1.50 -5.46 20.96
C GLY A 364 1.75 -5.28 19.47
N ALA A 365 1.50 -4.08 18.95
CA ALA A 365 1.73 -3.69 17.57
C ALA A 365 3.19 -3.94 17.13
N LEU A 366 4.15 -3.50 17.93
CA LEU A 366 5.58 -3.68 17.66
C LEU A 366 5.98 -5.16 17.61
N ARG A 367 5.47 -5.98 18.54
CA ARG A 367 5.73 -7.43 18.51
C ARG A 367 5.19 -8.08 17.24
N ALA A 368 3.97 -7.74 16.86
CA ALA A 368 3.32 -8.28 15.67
C ALA A 368 4.05 -7.84 14.37
N ALA A 369 4.38 -6.56 14.26
CA ALA A 369 5.08 -6.04 13.08
C ALA A 369 6.48 -6.65 12.88
N ARG A 370 7.20 -6.97 13.95
CA ARG A 370 8.52 -7.62 13.90
C ARG A 370 8.48 -9.05 13.35
N ALA A 371 7.34 -9.71 13.35
CA ALA A 371 7.18 -11.03 12.76
C ALA A 371 7.06 -10.98 11.23
N LEU A 372 6.73 -9.82 10.68
CA LEU A 372 6.60 -9.60 9.24
C LEU A 372 7.96 -9.25 8.65
N THR A 373 8.41 -9.99 7.63
CA THR A 373 9.71 -9.77 7.00
C THR A 373 9.64 -9.90 5.49
N TRP A 374 10.34 -9.03 4.78
CA TRP A 374 10.46 -9.13 3.33
C TRP A 374 11.19 -10.40 2.88
N SER A 375 12.04 -10.97 3.72
CA SER A 375 12.69 -12.27 3.45
C SER A 375 11.67 -13.42 3.39
N ALA A 376 10.65 -13.42 4.27
CA ALA A 376 9.56 -14.40 4.22
C ALA A 376 8.70 -14.22 2.97
N SER A 377 8.35 -12.97 2.64
CA SER A 377 7.63 -12.63 1.41
C SER A 377 8.40 -13.06 0.14
N ALA A 378 9.71 -12.83 0.12
CA ALA A 378 10.59 -13.24 -0.98
C ALA A 378 10.62 -14.76 -1.17
N ARG A 379 10.68 -15.55 -0.08
CA ARG A 379 10.64 -17.03 -0.16
C ARG A 379 9.33 -17.49 -0.77
N ALA A 380 8.19 -17.02 -0.24
CA ALA A 380 6.87 -17.37 -0.76
C ALA A 380 6.72 -17.00 -2.26
N THR A 381 7.28 -15.84 -2.65
CA THR A 381 7.29 -15.42 -4.05
C THR A 381 8.17 -16.32 -4.90
N LEU A 382 9.36 -16.71 -4.43
CA LEU A 382 10.25 -17.62 -5.14
C LEU A 382 9.58 -18.98 -5.37
N ASP A 383 8.95 -19.54 -4.32
CA ASP A 383 8.22 -20.80 -4.41
C ASP A 383 7.09 -20.73 -5.46
N ALA A 384 6.33 -19.62 -5.49
CA ALA A 384 5.31 -19.38 -6.48
C ALA A 384 5.87 -19.28 -7.92
N LEU A 385 7.04 -18.68 -8.09
CA LEU A 385 7.72 -18.57 -9.38
C LEU A 385 8.25 -19.93 -9.86
N VAL A 386 8.82 -20.73 -8.97
CA VAL A 386 9.28 -22.11 -9.26
C VAL A 386 8.10 -22.99 -9.64
N GLU A 387 7.00 -22.94 -8.88
CA GLU A 387 5.76 -23.65 -9.18
C GLU A 387 5.20 -23.27 -10.56
N ALA A 388 5.15 -21.98 -10.86
CA ALA A 388 4.63 -21.51 -12.14
C ALA A 388 5.54 -21.89 -13.33
N ALA A 389 6.85 -22.04 -13.10
CA ALA A 389 7.81 -22.43 -14.12
C ALA A 389 7.76 -23.93 -14.46
N ALA A 390 7.36 -24.78 -13.53
CA ALA A 390 7.16 -26.21 -13.73
C ALA A 390 5.99 -26.50 -14.70
#